data_eceab1a0c11c2eadd03c60773e10fcfc
#
_entry.id   eceab1a0c11c2eadd03c60773e10fcfc
#
_cell.length_a   1.000
_cell.length_b   1.000
_cell.length_c   1.000
_cell.angle_alpha   90.00
_cell.angle_beta   90.00
_cell.angle_gamma   90.00
#
_symmetry.space_group_name_H-M   'P 1'
#
loop_
_entity.id
_entity.type
_entity.pdbx_description
1 polymer ?
#
loop_
_entity_poly.entity_id
_entity_poly.type
_entity_poly.pdbx_seq_one_letter_code
_entity_poly.pdbx_strand_id
1 'polypeptide(L)'
;MSDTSNQDTGLAIVAHIAGFVTSILGPLLIYLLADDEFAKRNAANALNWQLMVVIYGIIAGVLSLLVIGFALIPLILLLNLVFCVVAAIKASKGEAWSYPITYDFV
;
A
#
# COMPACT_ATOMS: atom_id res chain seq x y z
N MET A 1 -28.68 -22.35 -25.65
CA MET A 1 -28.00 -22.35 -24.34
C MET A 1 -26.57 -22.82 -24.54
N SER A 2 -25.66 -22.10 -23.98
CA SER A 2 -24.29 -22.51 -23.98
C SER A 2 -24.12 -23.85 -23.26
N ASP A 3 -23.43 -24.79 -23.88
CA ASP A 3 -23.21 -26.10 -23.30
C ASP A 3 -22.16 -26.01 -22.22
N THR A 4 -22.63 -26.08 -20.95
CA THR A 4 -21.75 -25.98 -19.79
C THR A 4 -20.89 -27.21 -19.57
N SER A 5 -21.16 -28.32 -20.27
CA SER A 5 -20.34 -29.53 -20.18
C SER A 5 -18.92 -29.33 -20.70
N ASN A 6 -18.72 -28.35 -21.59
CA ASN A 6 -17.41 -28.00 -22.14
C ASN A 6 -16.72 -26.90 -21.36
N GLN A 7 -17.35 -26.39 -20.33
CA GLN A 7 -16.80 -25.31 -19.52
C GLN A 7 -16.23 -25.86 -18.21
N ASP A 8 -15.00 -25.52 -17.92
CA ASP A 8 -14.39 -25.87 -16.64
C ASP A 8 -14.75 -24.81 -15.60
N THR A 9 -15.97 -24.94 -15.06
CA THR A 9 -16.44 -24.00 -14.04
C THR A 9 -15.67 -24.11 -12.75
N GLY A 10 -15.18 -25.33 -12.40
CA GLY A 10 -14.34 -25.52 -11.23
C GLY A 10 -13.04 -24.75 -11.34
N LEU A 11 -12.36 -24.85 -12.47
CA LEU A 11 -11.11 -24.13 -12.70
C LEU A 11 -11.35 -22.62 -12.79
N ALA A 12 -12.47 -22.18 -13.36
CA ALA A 12 -12.84 -20.78 -13.39
C ALA A 12 -13.04 -20.21 -11.96
N ILE A 13 -13.71 -20.97 -11.10
CA ILE A 13 -13.89 -20.59 -9.69
C ILE A 13 -12.54 -20.51 -8.98
N VAL A 14 -11.69 -21.52 -9.21
CA VAL A 14 -10.34 -21.55 -8.63
C VAL A 14 -9.52 -20.34 -9.07
N ALA A 15 -9.67 -19.88 -10.31
CA ALA A 15 -8.96 -18.70 -10.79
C ALA A 15 -9.27 -17.46 -9.95
N HIS A 16 -10.53 -17.25 -9.58
CA HIS A 16 -10.90 -16.10 -8.75
C HIS A 16 -10.45 -16.26 -7.32
N ILE A 17 -10.59 -17.45 -6.74
CA ILE A 17 -10.10 -17.74 -5.37
C ILE A 17 -8.59 -17.62 -5.31
N ALA A 18 -7.89 -18.16 -6.30
CA ALA A 18 -6.43 -18.06 -6.38
C ALA A 18 -5.99 -16.60 -6.49
N GLY A 19 -6.75 -15.76 -7.19
CA GLY A 19 -6.49 -14.33 -7.25
C GLY A 19 -6.53 -13.69 -5.86
N PHE A 20 -7.52 -14.04 -5.06
CA PHE A 20 -7.63 -13.52 -3.70
C PHE A 20 -6.45 -13.96 -2.82
N VAL A 21 -6.01 -15.22 -2.95
CA VAL A 21 -4.97 -15.80 -2.09
C VAL A 21 -3.56 -15.45 -2.58
N THR A 22 -3.33 -15.52 -3.89
CA THR A 22 -1.99 -15.36 -4.46
C THR A 22 -1.81 -14.06 -5.26
N SER A 23 -2.85 -13.24 -5.33
CA SER A 23 -2.89 -12.01 -6.13
C SER A 23 -2.72 -12.35 -7.64
N ILE A 24 -1.62 -11.97 -8.23
CA ILE A 24 -1.40 -12.11 -9.68
C ILE A 24 -1.01 -13.54 -10.07
N LEU A 25 -0.26 -14.23 -9.21
CA LEU A 25 0.41 -15.48 -9.60
C LEU A 25 -0.58 -16.60 -9.97
N GLY A 26 -1.60 -16.85 -9.14
CA GLY A 26 -2.57 -17.90 -9.39
C GLY A 26 -3.35 -17.72 -10.69
N PRO A 27 -4.03 -16.58 -10.89
CA PRO A 27 -4.72 -16.32 -12.14
C PRO A 27 -3.81 -16.33 -13.36
N LEU A 28 -2.58 -15.84 -13.25
CA LEU A 28 -1.62 -15.87 -14.34
C LEU A 28 -1.30 -17.30 -14.76
N LEU A 29 -1.03 -18.19 -13.79
CA LEU A 29 -0.73 -19.58 -14.08
C LEU A 29 -1.93 -20.28 -14.72
N ILE A 30 -3.14 -20.04 -14.23
CA ILE A 30 -4.34 -20.63 -14.82
C ILE A 30 -4.56 -20.09 -16.23
N TYR A 31 -4.37 -18.80 -16.45
CA TYR A 31 -4.49 -18.19 -17.77
C TYR A 31 -3.53 -18.84 -18.78
N LEU A 32 -2.29 -19.11 -18.37
CA LEU A 32 -1.28 -19.67 -19.26
C LEU A 32 -1.45 -21.16 -19.49
N LEU A 33 -1.98 -21.90 -18.50
CA LEU A 33 -2.02 -23.36 -18.53
C LEU A 33 -3.39 -23.95 -18.88
N ALA A 34 -4.47 -23.17 -18.75
CA ALA A 34 -5.81 -23.68 -19.02
C ALA A 34 -6.02 -23.92 -20.50
N ASP A 35 -6.59 -25.07 -20.83
CA ASP A 35 -7.01 -25.40 -22.19
C ASP A 35 -8.43 -24.93 -22.48
N ASP A 36 -9.26 -24.87 -21.46
CA ASP A 36 -10.64 -24.47 -21.57
C ASP A 36 -10.76 -22.96 -21.69
N GLU A 37 -11.47 -22.49 -22.72
CA GLU A 37 -11.60 -21.06 -23.01
C GLU A 37 -12.38 -20.32 -21.94
N PHE A 38 -13.37 -20.96 -21.33
CA PHE A 38 -14.14 -20.35 -20.24
C PHE A 38 -13.26 -20.12 -19.01
N ALA A 39 -12.48 -21.12 -18.59
CA ALA A 39 -11.54 -21.00 -17.49
C ALA A 39 -10.47 -19.95 -17.77
N LYS A 40 -9.96 -19.93 -19.00
CA LYS A 40 -8.94 -18.97 -19.41
C LYS A 40 -9.46 -17.54 -19.37
N ARG A 41 -10.69 -17.31 -19.81
CA ARG A 41 -11.32 -15.99 -19.77
C ARG A 41 -11.56 -15.53 -18.34
N ASN A 42 -12.01 -16.43 -17.46
CA ASN A 42 -12.15 -16.11 -16.05
C ASN A 42 -10.81 -15.80 -15.38
N ALA A 43 -9.77 -16.55 -15.73
CA ALA A 43 -8.42 -16.28 -15.23
C ALA A 43 -7.91 -14.91 -15.70
N ALA A 44 -8.19 -14.54 -16.96
CA ALA A 44 -7.86 -13.22 -17.48
C ALA A 44 -8.59 -12.12 -16.71
N ASN A 45 -9.87 -12.32 -16.43
CA ASN A 45 -10.66 -11.35 -15.65
C ASN A 45 -10.13 -11.24 -14.22
N ALA A 46 -9.79 -12.36 -13.60
CA ALA A 46 -9.21 -12.37 -12.26
C ALA A 46 -7.83 -11.67 -12.24
N LEU A 47 -7.01 -11.93 -13.25
CA LEU A 47 -5.71 -11.30 -13.39
C LEU A 47 -5.85 -9.78 -13.55
N ASN A 48 -6.74 -9.34 -14.43
CA ASN A 48 -6.98 -7.92 -14.66
C ASN A 48 -7.43 -7.23 -13.38
N TRP A 49 -8.31 -7.87 -12.62
CA TRP A 49 -8.76 -7.33 -11.32
C TRP A 49 -7.59 -7.21 -10.34
N GLN A 50 -6.74 -8.23 -10.23
CA GLN A 50 -5.61 -8.18 -9.32
C GLN A 50 -4.59 -7.10 -9.73
N LEU A 51 -4.42 -6.86 -11.02
CA LEU A 51 -3.59 -5.75 -11.49
C LEU A 51 -4.18 -4.40 -11.07
N MET A 52 -5.51 -4.26 -11.17
CA MET A 52 -6.18 -3.04 -10.67
C MET A 52 -6.04 -2.88 -9.17
N VAL A 53 -6.13 -3.97 -8.40
CA VAL A 53 -5.94 -3.95 -6.95
C VAL A 53 -4.54 -3.44 -6.59
N VAL A 54 -3.51 -3.85 -7.32
CA VAL A 54 -2.15 -3.35 -7.12
C VAL A 54 -2.09 -1.84 -7.38
N ILE A 55 -2.70 -1.38 -8.47
CA ILE A 55 -2.74 0.07 -8.80
C ILE A 55 -3.47 0.85 -7.71
N TYR A 56 -4.64 0.39 -7.29
CA TYR A 56 -5.38 1.04 -6.21
C TYR A 56 -4.59 1.05 -4.90
N GLY A 57 -3.87 -0.04 -4.61
CA GLY A 57 -3.03 -0.15 -3.42
C GLY A 57 -1.89 0.87 -3.43
N ILE A 58 -1.24 1.07 -4.57
CA ILE A 58 -0.18 2.07 -4.73
C ILE A 58 -0.75 3.48 -4.50
N ILE A 59 -1.88 3.80 -5.14
CA ILE A 59 -2.53 5.10 -4.98
C ILE A 59 -2.92 5.33 -3.52
N ALA A 60 -3.54 4.34 -2.88
CA ALA A 60 -3.94 4.43 -1.48
C ALA A 60 -2.73 4.60 -0.56
N GLY A 61 -1.62 3.90 -0.84
CA GLY A 61 -0.39 4.04 -0.09
C GLY A 61 0.21 5.43 -0.18
N VAL A 62 0.28 5.99 -1.39
CA VAL A 62 0.77 7.35 -1.60
C VAL A 62 -0.11 8.38 -0.89
N LEU A 63 -1.43 8.25 -1.01
CA LEU A 63 -2.37 9.15 -0.33
C LEU A 63 -2.23 9.07 1.18
N SER A 64 -2.02 7.86 1.74
CA SER A 64 -1.80 7.68 3.17
C SER A 64 -0.54 8.38 3.65
N LEU A 65 0.54 8.30 2.89
CA LEU A 65 1.79 8.99 3.21
C LEU A 65 1.59 10.51 3.21
N LEU A 66 0.83 11.05 2.25
CA LEU A 66 0.54 12.47 2.17
C LEU A 66 -0.28 12.94 3.38
N VAL A 67 -1.30 12.19 3.76
CA VAL A 67 -2.13 12.52 4.93
C VAL A 67 -1.30 12.52 6.21
N ILE A 68 -0.46 11.50 6.42
CA ILE A 68 0.45 11.43 7.56
C ILE A 68 1.41 12.62 7.54
N GLY A 69 1.98 12.96 6.38
CA GLY A 69 2.86 14.09 6.21
C GLY A 69 2.19 15.41 6.60
N PHE A 70 0.96 15.63 6.14
CA PHE A 70 0.18 16.82 6.52
C PHE A 70 -0.07 16.91 8.01
N ALA A 71 -0.25 15.76 8.70
CA ALA A 71 -0.43 15.73 10.14
C ALA A 71 0.88 15.98 10.89
N LEU A 72 2.02 15.49 10.37
CA LEU A 72 3.32 15.62 11.02
C LEU A 72 3.91 17.02 10.91
N ILE A 73 3.68 17.74 9.82
CA ILE A 73 4.25 19.08 9.62
C ILE A 73 3.84 20.04 10.72
N PRO A 74 2.54 20.23 11.07
CA PRO A 74 2.16 21.10 12.17
C PRO A 74 2.76 20.66 13.51
N LEU A 75 2.86 19.35 13.75
CA LEU A 75 3.45 18.83 14.98
C LEU A 75 4.93 19.20 15.07
N ILE A 76 5.69 19.03 13.99
CA ILE A 76 7.12 19.38 13.96
C ILE A 76 7.29 20.89 14.19
N LEU A 77 6.45 21.71 13.56
CA LEU A 77 6.52 23.16 13.75
C LEU A 77 6.19 23.57 15.18
N LEU A 78 5.20 22.91 15.80
CA LEU A 78 4.86 23.17 17.20
C LEU A 78 6.01 22.79 18.14
N LEU A 79 6.63 21.62 17.93
CA LEU A 79 7.78 21.20 18.72
C LEU A 79 8.96 22.14 18.52
N ASN A 80 9.19 22.61 17.31
CA ASN A 80 10.23 23.58 17.03
C ASN A 80 10.00 24.87 17.84
N LEU A 81 8.79 25.41 17.85
CA LEU A 81 8.45 26.59 18.61
C LEU A 81 8.69 26.39 20.12
N VAL A 82 8.15 25.30 20.67
CA VAL A 82 8.25 25.00 22.10
C VAL A 82 9.71 24.84 22.53
N PHE A 83 10.48 24.06 21.79
CA PHE A 83 11.87 23.80 22.15
C PHE A 83 12.75 25.02 21.94
N CYS A 84 12.52 25.84 20.94
CA CYS A 84 13.24 27.10 20.77
C CYS A 84 12.95 28.09 21.93
N VAL A 85 11.70 28.15 22.40
CA VAL A 85 11.33 28.97 23.55
C VAL A 85 12.03 28.48 24.83
N VAL A 86 12.01 27.15 25.05
CA VAL A 86 12.70 26.55 26.21
C VAL A 86 14.20 26.86 26.17
N ALA A 87 14.83 26.68 24.99
CA ALA A 87 16.25 26.94 24.82
C ALA A 87 16.57 28.40 25.06
N ALA A 88 15.74 29.34 24.61
CA ALA A 88 15.91 30.77 24.83
C ALA A 88 15.81 31.13 26.32
N ILE A 89 14.86 30.55 27.02
CA ILE A 89 14.71 30.74 28.47
C ILE A 89 15.94 30.20 29.22
N LYS A 90 16.41 29.02 28.87
CA LYS A 90 17.61 28.44 29.47
C LYS A 90 18.86 29.30 29.21
N ALA A 91 19.00 29.79 27.95
CA ALA A 91 20.11 30.66 27.60
C ALA A 91 20.09 31.97 28.41
N SER A 92 18.93 32.53 28.69
CA SER A 92 18.80 33.72 29.50
C SER A 92 19.27 33.50 30.93
N LYS A 93 19.31 32.24 31.39
CA LYS A 93 19.81 31.85 32.72
C LYS A 93 21.27 31.40 32.69
N GLY A 94 21.94 31.54 31.57
CA GLY A 94 23.34 31.14 31.42
C GLY A 94 23.53 29.66 31.12
N GLU A 95 22.47 28.91 30.75
CA GLU A 95 22.55 27.48 30.41
C GLU A 95 22.54 27.25 28.91
N ALA A 96 23.49 26.44 28.42
CA ALA A 96 23.47 25.95 27.04
C ALA A 96 22.69 24.63 26.99
N TRP A 97 21.40 24.74 26.75
CA TRP A 97 20.50 23.60 26.79
C TRP A 97 20.53 22.85 25.46
N SER A 98 20.77 21.53 25.52
CA SER A 98 20.71 20.65 24.32
C SER A 98 19.27 20.26 24.02
N TYR A 99 18.85 20.47 22.76
CA TYR A 99 17.52 20.06 22.33
C TYR A 99 17.41 18.53 22.43
N PRO A 100 16.27 18.02 22.89
CA PRO A 100 16.05 16.58 22.96
C PRO A 100 15.98 15.96 21.55
N ILE A 101 16.33 14.68 21.45
CA ILE A 101 16.27 13.90 20.21
C ILE A 101 17.05 14.59 19.08
N THR A 102 18.21 15.12 19.40
CA THR A 102 19.06 15.84 18.44
C THR A 102 20.43 15.20 18.38
N TYR A 103 20.92 14.99 17.16
CA TYR A 103 22.31 14.58 16.94
C TYR A 103 23.19 15.81 16.82
N ASP A 104 24.37 15.76 17.41
CA ASP A 104 25.32 16.86 17.35
C ASP A 104 26.10 16.81 16.03
N PHE A 105 25.69 17.65 15.09
CA PHE A 105 26.35 17.74 13.78
C PHE A 105 27.56 18.66 13.82
N VAL A 106 27.64 19.53 14.82
CA VAL A 106 28.65 20.58 14.95
C VAL A 106 29.48 20.39 16.21
#